data_fe7089dc7428e58be6efa46ceb6e2455
#
_entry.id   fe7089dc7428e58be6efa46ceb6e2455
#
_cell.length_a   1.000
_cell.length_b   1.000
_cell.length_c   1.000
_cell.angle_alpha   90.00
_cell.angle_beta   90.00
_cell.angle_gamma   90.00
#
_symmetry.space_group_name_H-M   'P 1'
#
loop_
_entity.id
_entity.type
_entity.pdbx_description
1 polymer ?
#
loop_
_entity_poly.entity_id
_entity_poly.type
_entity_poly.pdbx_seq_one_letter_code
_entity_poly.pdbx_strand_id
1 'polypeptide(L)'
;MDIEYFIHGAMCIHYSGRCMLSNYFSRRDANRGGCSQSCRWYYDIFEKDQQLNHDEIVPFSMSSKDMSLVDELPKLIELGVDSFKIEGRMKSLHYIATVVSTYRKLIDTYCADPDHFNKEGYRKEIEKAANRALCTGFFKDFPNSQYQLYNQRDEHPTQDFCARVLHYDASKQEAMIEQRNYFKVGDTIEFFSPHHENILIQVKEIYNED
;
A
#
# COMPACT_ATOMS: atom_id res chain seq x y z
N MET A 1 -29.03 -6.73 4.41
CA MET A 1 -27.83 -6.75 5.29
C MET A 1 -26.71 -6.21 4.44
N ASP A 2 -26.11 -5.11 4.87
CA ASP A 2 -25.05 -4.45 4.12
C ASP A 2 -23.74 -5.20 4.30
N ILE A 3 -22.95 -5.30 3.23
CA ILE A 3 -21.68 -6.02 3.19
C ILE A 3 -20.53 -5.02 3.01
N GLU A 4 -19.62 -4.97 3.98
CA GLU A 4 -18.34 -4.29 3.84
C GLU A 4 -17.25 -5.30 3.50
N TYR A 5 -16.49 -5.04 2.43
CA TYR A 5 -15.43 -5.93 1.96
C TYR A 5 -14.07 -5.23 1.92
N PHE A 6 -13.04 -5.85 2.49
CA PHE A 6 -11.67 -5.35 2.35
C PHE A 6 -11.16 -5.54 0.93
N ILE A 7 -10.67 -4.45 0.31
CA ILE A 7 -10.17 -4.46 -1.07
C ILE A 7 -8.68 -4.16 -1.18
N HIS A 8 -8.07 -3.55 -0.15
CA HIS A 8 -6.66 -3.16 -0.20
C HIS A 8 -6.05 -3.00 1.18
N GLY A 9 -4.77 -3.36 1.30
CA GLY A 9 -3.95 -3.08 2.48
C GLY A 9 -3.25 -4.28 3.07
N ALA A 10 -2.63 -4.06 4.22
CA ALA A 10 -1.84 -5.07 4.92
C ALA A 10 -2.71 -6.22 5.42
N MET A 11 -2.31 -7.45 5.09
CA MET A 11 -2.96 -8.65 5.59
C MET A 11 -2.45 -9.03 6.98
N CYS A 12 -3.33 -9.63 7.78
CA CYS A 12 -3.02 -10.19 9.09
C CYS A 12 -2.78 -11.69 8.98
N ILE A 13 -1.72 -12.18 9.65
CA ILE A 13 -1.45 -13.62 9.75
C ILE A 13 -2.49 -14.35 10.63
N HIS A 14 -3.15 -13.62 11.52
CA HIS A 14 -4.11 -14.16 12.45
C HIS A 14 -5.55 -13.95 12.01
N TYR A 15 -6.41 -14.84 12.51
CA TYR A 15 -7.84 -14.61 12.50
C TYR A 15 -8.19 -13.38 13.36
N SER A 16 -9.10 -12.53 12.88
CA SER A 16 -9.48 -11.30 13.55
C SER A 16 -9.93 -11.51 15.00
N GLY A 17 -9.42 -10.71 15.92
CA GLY A 17 -9.72 -10.80 17.35
C GLY A 17 -9.04 -11.97 18.07
N ARG A 18 -8.09 -12.68 17.43
CA ARG A 18 -7.46 -13.88 18.01
C ARG A 18 -5.94 -13.79 18.11
N CYS A 19 -5.33 -12.64 17.76
CA CYS A 19 -3.89 -12.49 17.80
C CYS A 19 -3.39 -12.33 19.24
N MET A 20 -2.47 -13.23 19.64
CA MET A 20 -1.76 -13.16 20.92
C MET A 20 -0.29 -12.77 20.78
N LEU A 21 0.26 -12.69 19.57
CA LEU A 21 1.69 -12.42 19.36
C LEU A 21 2.12 -11.07 19.94
N SER A 22 1.37 -10.01 19.66
CA SER A 22 1.69 -8.68 20.20
C SER A 22 1.59 -8.61 21.72
N ASN A 23 0.64 -9.34 22.29
CA ASN A 23 0.51 -9.42 23.75
C ASN A 23 1.68 -10.18 24.36
N TYR A 24 2.04 -11.32 23.79
CA TYR A 24 3.13 -12.15 24.28
C TYR A 24 4.48 -11.43 24.19
N PHE A 25 4.84 -10.87 23.03
CA PHE A 25 6.15 -10.27 22.81
C PHE A 25 6.29 -8.83 23.33
N SER A 26 5.22 -8.03 23.30
CA SER A 26 5.31 -6.59 23.59
C SER A 26 4.31 -6.10 24.63
N ARG A 27 3.51 -6.99 25.22
CA ARG A 27 2.43 -6.66 26.17
C ARG A 27 1.40 -5.68 25.61
N ARG A 28 1.20 -5.68 24.29
CA ARG A 28 0.24 -4.84 23.58
C ARG A 28 -0.90 -5.68 23.04
N ASP A 29 -2.13 -5.23 23.25
CA ASP A 29 -3.31 -5.95 22.76
C ASP A 29 -3.61 -5.58 21.31
N ALA A 30 -3.23 -6.46 20.38
CA ALA A 30 -3.45 -6.28 18.95
C ALA A 30 -4.95 -6.20 18.60
N ASN A 31 -5.79 -6.91 19.35
CA ASN A 31 -7.24 -6.96 19.10
C ASN A 31 -7.95 -5.67 19.50
N ARG A 32 -7.27 -4.80 20.24
CA ARG A 32 -7.74 -3.47 20.66
C ARG A 32 -6.93 -2.32 20.02
N GLY A 33 -6.35 -2.57 18.86
CA GLY A 33 -5.57 -1.57 18.12
C GLY A 33 -4.11 -1.47 18.52
N GLY A 34 -3.62 -2.27 19.47
CA GLY A 34 -2.24 -2.26 19.96
C GLY A 34 -1.29 -3.19 19.19
N CYS A 35 -1.57 -3.52 17.94
CA CYS A 35 -0.72 -4.40 17.15
C CYS A 35 0.71 -3.83 17.03
N SER A 36 1.72 -4.61 17.46
CA SER A 36 3.14 -4.30 17.31
C SER A 36 3.76 -4.83 16.02
N GLN A 37 2.93 -5.45 15.15
CA GLN A 37 3.35 -6.10 13.92
C GLN A 37 4.42 -7.18 14.12
N SER A 38 4.40 -7.87 15.26
CA SER A 38 5.36 -8.92 15.59
C SER A 38 5.41 -10.06 14.57
N CYS A 39 4.32 -10.35 13.87
CA CYS A 39 4.32 -11.33 12.76
C CYS A 39 5.26 -10.93 11.59
N ARG A 40 5.75 -9.67 11.56
CA ARG A 40 6.64 -9.16 10.53
C ARG A 40 8.10 -9.06 10.98
N TRP A 41 8.38 -9.49 12.20
CA TRP A 41 9.74 -9.58 12.73
C TRP A 41 10.43 -10.83 12.18
N TYR A 42 11.74 -10.87 12.29
CA TYR A 42 12.52 -12.04 11.99
C TYR A 42 12.65 -12.92 13.23
N TYR A 43 12.60 -14.22 13.03
CA TYR A 43 12.64 -15.23 14.07
C TYR A 43 13.67 -16.31 13.74
N ASP A 44 14.37 -16.75 14.76
CA ASP A 44 15.08 -18.01 14.72
C ASP A 44 14.13 -19.15 15.11
N ILE A 45 14.19 -20.23 14.36
CA ILE A 45 13.32 -21.39 14.57
C ILE A 45 14.18 -22.52 15.15
N PHE A 46 13.72 -23.07 16.25
CA PHE A 46 14.39 -24.19 16.90
C PHE A 46 13.45 -25.41 16.95
N GLU A 47 14.03 -26.58 16.69
CA GLU A 47 13.44 -27.85 17.06
C GLU A 47 14.29 -28.45 18.19
N LYS A 48 13.74 -28.51 19.41
CA LYS A 48 14.48 -28.77 20.64
C LYS A 48 15.61 -27.75 20.79
N ASP A 49 16.87 -28.19 20.77
CA ASP A 49 18.05 -27.32 20.88
C ASP A 49 18.76 -27.09 19.54
N GLN A 50 18.20 -27.58 18.45
CA GLN A 50 18.75 -27.42 17.11
C GLN A 50 18.08 -26.25 16.40
N GLN A 51 18.85 -25.24 16.02
CA GLN A 51 18.37 -24.17 15.15
C GLN A 51 18.11 -24.71 13.73
N LEU A 52 16.91 -24.46 13.21
CA LEU A 52 16.50 -24.94 11.89
C LEU A 52 16.82 -23.93 10.77
N ASN A 53 16.87 -22.63 11.09
CA ASN A 53 17.33 -21.60 10.16
C ASN A 53 18.76 -21.19 10.51
N HIS A 54 19.71 -21.48 9.61
CA HIS A 54 21.12 -21.13 9.74
C HIS A 54 21.44 -19.81 9.03
N ASP A 55 22.63 -19.26 9.26
CA ASP A 55 23.10 -17.99 8.69
C ASP A 55 23.06 -17.94 7.15
N GLU A 56 23.11 -19.08 6.47
CA GLU A 56 22.93 -19.18 5.02
C GLU A 56 21.46 -19.22 4.56
N ILE A 57 20.54 -19.39 5.51
CA ILE A 57 19.09 -19.39 5.27
C ILE A 57 18.54 -18.10 5.87
N VAL A 58 17.92 -17.33 5.02
CA VAL A 58 17.29 -16.05 5.41
C VAL A 58 16.38 -16.22 6.63
N PRO A 59 16.40 -15.28 7.59
CA PRO A 59 15.60 -15.37 8.81
C PRO A 59 14.12 -15.60 8.53
N PHE A 60 13.47 -16.44 9.30
CA PHE A 60 12.05 -16.74 9.15
C PHE A 60 11.19 -15.53 9.53
N SER A 61 10.21 -15.22 8.68
CA SER A 61 9.17 -14.22 8.98
C SER A 61 7.79 -14.77 8.63
N MET A 62 6.80 -14.45 9.45
CA MET A 62 5.39 -14.72 9.17
C MET A 62 4.74 -13.61 8.31
N SER A 63 5.54 -12.74 7.71
CA SER A 63 5.05 -11.61 6.92
C SER A 63 4.32 -12.09 5.67
N SER A 64 3.15 -11.52 5.42
CA SER A 64 2.39 -11.75 4.19
C SER A 64 2.54 -10.59 3.22
N LYS A 65 2.29 -10.84 1.93
CA LYS A 65 2.05 -9.82 0.93
C LYS A 65 0.87 -8.93 1.34
N ASP A 66 0.82 -7.72 0.82
CA ASP A 66 -0.35 -6.86 1.00
C ASP A 66 -1.45 -7.26 0.00
N MET A 67 -2.71 -7.08 0.39
CA MET A 67 -3.84 -7.38 -0.49
C MET A 67 -4.09 -6.22 -1.45
N SER A 68 -4.39 -6.54 -2.71
CA SER A 68 -4.93 -5.60 -3.69
C SER A 68 -5.94 -6.32 -4.58
N LEU A 69 -7.15 -5.80 -4.62
CA LEU A 69 -8.24 -6.29 -5.47
C LEU A 69 -8.56 -5.32 -6.61
N VAL A 70 -7.58 -4.53 -7.04
CA VAL A 70 -7.76 -3.58 -8.15
C VAL A 70 -8.30 -4.27 -9.42
N ASP A 71 -7.83 -5.48 -9.69
CA ASP A 71 -8.26 -6.27 -10.84
C ASP A 71 -9.63 -6.92 -10.67
N GLU A 72 -10.03 -7.14 -9.44
CA GLU A 72 -11.24 -7.90 -9.07
C GLU A 72 -12.39 -6.97 -8.65
N LEU A 73 -12.13 -5.66 -8.55
CA LEU A 73 -13.12 -4.70 -8.06
C LEU A 73 -14.38 -4.64 -8.93
N PRO A 74 -14.30 -4.71 -10.28
CA PRO A 74 -15.49 -4.81 -11.13
C PRO A 74 -16.45 -5.90 -10.67
N LYS A 75 -15.92 -7.08 -10.39
CA LYS A 75 -16.73 -8.22 -9.95
C LYS A 75 -17.40 -7.98 -8.59
N LEU A 76 -16.71 -7.29 -7.67
CA LEU A 76 -17.29 -6.93 -6.37
C LEU A 76 -18.43 -5.91 -6.51
N ILE A 77 -18.29 -4.96 -7.45
CA ILE A 77 -19.37 -4.00 -7.79
C ILE A 77 -20.57 -4.74 -8.35
N GLU A 78 -20.38 -5.64 -9.31
CA GLU A 78 -21.45 -6.44 -9.93
C GLU A 78 -22.17 -7.34 -8.90
N LEU A 79 -21.44 -7.85 -7.90
CA LEU A 79 -22.01 -8.64 -6.81
C LEU A 79 -22.80 -7.80 -5.80
N GLY A 80 -22.80 -6.47 -5.93
CA GLY A 80 -23.53 -5.57 -5.06
C GLY A 80 -22.95 -5.42 -3.66
N VAL A 81 -21.61 -5.41 -3.53
CA VAL A 81 -20.96 -5.09 -2.27
C VAL A 81 -21.20 -3.62 -1.92
N ASP A 82 -21.72 -3.35 -0.73
CA ASP A 82 -22.18 -2.01 -0.33
C ASP A 82 -21.03 -1.07 0.04
N SER A 83 -19.95 -1.59 0.61
CA SER A 83 -18.82 -0.80 1.11
C SER A 83 -17.48 -1.46 0.86
N PHE A 84 -16.54 -0.67 0.33
CA PHE A 84 -15.16 -1.11 0.08
C PHE A 84 -14.20 -0.51 1.11
N LYS A 85 -13.47 -1.38 1.80
CA LYS A 85 -12.59 -1.00 2.90
C LYS A 85 -11.11 -1.08 2.50
N ILE A 86 -10.39 0.01 2.78
CA ILE A 86 -8.94 0.11 2.58
C ILE A 86 -8.26 0.21 3.95
N GLU A 87 -7.27 -0.63 4.22
CA GLU A 87 -6.42 -0.53 5.40
C GLU A 87 -5.20 0.34 5.10
N GLY A 88 -5.00 1.39 5.89
CA GLY A 88 -3.90 2.33 5.70
C GLY A 88 -3.47 3.06 6.97
N ARG A 89 -3.91 2.62 8.16
CA ARG A 89 -3.65 3.33 9.43
C ARG A 89 -2.17 3.63 9.68
N MET A 90 -1.29 2.71 9.33
CA MET A 90 0.16 2.82 9.53
C MET A 90 0.91 3.20 8.25
N LYS A 91 0.19 3.61 7.23
CA LYS A 91 0.76 3.97 5.93
C LYS A 91 0.99 5.49 5.81
N SER A 92 1.85 5.89 4.87
CA SER A 92 2.12 7.29 4.58
C SER A 92 0.91 8.01 3.97
N LEU A 93 0.91 9.34 4.05
CA LEU A 93 -0.11 10.16 3.40
C LEU A 93 -0.14 9.92 1.87
N HIS A 94 1.03 9.80 1.26
CA HIS A 94 1.17 9.48 -0.17
C HIS A 94 0.50 8.14 -0.51
N TYR A 95 0.76 7.08 0.26
CA TYR A 95 0.11 5.79 0.06
C TYR A 95 -1.42 5.90 0.11
N ILE A 96 -1.95 6.55 1.15
CA ILE A 96 -3.39 6.69 1.31
C ILE A 96 -3.99 7.50 0.16
N ALA A 97 -3.37 8.62 -0.20
CA ALA A 97 -3.85 9.47 -1.28
C ALA A 97 -3.85 8.74 -2.63
N THR A 98 -2.76 8.03 -2.96
CA THR A 98 -2.66 7.26 -4.22
C THR A 98 -3.67 6.12 -4.26
N VAL A 99 -3.74 5.31 -3.22
CA VAL A 99 -4.63 4.14 -3.18
C VAL A 99 -6.09 4.56 -3.24
N VAL A 100 -6.50 5.50 -2.38
CA VAL A 100 -7.92 5.93 -2.32
C VAL A 100 -8.35 6.62 -3.62
N SER A 101 -7.53 7.51 -4.19
CA SER A 101 -7.85 8.18 -5.44
C SER A 101 -7.92 7.20 -6.62
N THR A 102 -7.03 6.22 -6.66
CA THR A 102 -7.04 5.18 -7.70
C THR A 102 -8.30 4.34 -7.64
N TYR A 103 -8.66 3.83 -6.46
CA TYR A 103 -9.90 3.06 -6.32
C TYR A 103 -11.15 3.90 -6.57
N ARG A 104 -11.16 5.18 -6.17
CA ARG A 104 -12.29 6.07 -6.47
C ARG A 104 -12.46 6.30 -7.98
N LYS A 105 -11.37 6.64 -8.67
CA LYS A 105 -11.37 6.79 -10.13
C LYS A 105 -11.80 5.50 -10.83
N LEU A 106 -11.31 4.35 -10.36
CA LEU A 106 -11.67 3.03 -10.89
C LEU A 106 -13.18 2.78 -10.78
N ILE A 107 -13.76 2.97 -9.60
CA ILE A 107 -15.19 2.78 -9.36
C ILE A 107 -16.00 3.70 -10.28
N ASP A 108 -15.67 4.98 -10.33
CA ASP A 108 -16.41 5.97 -11.12
C ASP A 108 -16.34 5.65 -12.62
N THR A 109 -15.15 5.30 -13.12
CA THR A 109 -14.97 4.95 -14.53
C THR A 109 -15.71 3.66 -14.89
N TYR A 110 -15.59 2.63 -14.05
CA TYR A 110 -16.26 1.36 -14.28
C TYR A 110 -17.78 1.50 -14.25
N CYS A 111 -18.33 2.26 -13.28
CA CYS A 111 -19.77 2.50 -13.22
C CYS A 111 -20.30 3.35 -14.35
N ALA A 112 -19.48 4.24 -14.93
CA ALA A 112 -19.87 5.06 -16.08
C ALA A 112 -19.76 4.31 -17.40
N ASP A 113 -18.72 3.51 -17.60
CA ASP A 113 -18.45 2.78 -18.84
C ASP A 113 -17.66 1.49 -18.58
N PRO A 114 -18.33 0.36 -18.32
CA PRO A 114 -17.67 -0.91 -18.03
C PRO A 114 -16.83 -1.46 -19.20
N ASP A 115 -17.17 -1.12 -20.43
CA ASP A 115 -16.54 -1.67 -21.63
C ASP A 115 -15.18 -1.02 -21.94
N HIS A 116 -14.94 0.21 -21.48
CA HIS A 116 -13.71 0.96 -21.70
C HIS A 116 -12.83 1.08 -20.43
N PHE A 117 -12.91 0.13 -19.57
CA PHE A 117 -12.18 0.10 -18.30
C PHE A 117 -10.70 -0.24 -18.47
N ASN A 118 -9.80 0.69 -18.16
CA ASN A 118 -8.33 0.51 -18.23
C ASN A 118 -7.76 -0.13 -16.97
N LYS A 119 -7.94 -1.42 -16.82
CA LYS A 119 -7.46 -2.22 -15.69
C LYS A 119 -5.95 -2.09 -15.43
N GLU A 120 -5.15 -2.14 -16.49
CA GLU A 120 -3.68 -2.08 -16.41
C GLU A 120 -3.18 -0.72 -15.90
N GLY A 121 -3.83 0.37 -16.29
CA GLY A 121 -3.51 1.71 -15.81
C GLY A 121 -3.68 1.82 -14.29
N TYR A 122 -4.80 1.34 -13.76
CA TYR A 122 -5.05 1.37 -12.32
C TYR A 122 -4.10 0.49 -11.52
N ARG A 123 -3.72 -0.68 -12.05
CA ARG A 123 -2.70 -1.54 -11.42
C ARG A 123 -1.36 -0.79 -11.28
N LYS A 124 -0.89 -0.15 -12.33
CA LYS A 124 0.35 0.64 -12.32
C LYS A 124 0.30 1.80 -11.32
N GLU A 125 -0.85 2.46 -11.19
CA GLU A 125 -1.00 3.52 -10.18
C GLU A 125 -0.88 2.96 -8.75
N ILE A 126 -1.51 1.82 -8.45
CA ILE A 126 -1.38 1.16 -7.15
C ILE A 126 0.06 0.77 -6.84
N GLU A 127 0.81 0.26 -7.84
CA GLU A 127 2.20 -0.15 -7.68
C GLU A 127 3.15 1.01 -7.33
N LYS A 128 2.82 2.25 -7.69
CA LYS A 128 3.61 3.44 -7.33
C LYS A 128 3.72 3.64 -5.82
N ALA A 129 2.70 3.26 -5.06
CA ALA A 129 2.64 3.41 -3.62
C ALA A 129 2.80 2.08 -2.86
N ALA A 130 2.96 0.95 -3.55
CA ALA A 130 3.06 -0.36 -2.92
C ALA A 130 4.38 -0.51 -2.17
N ASN A 131 4.29 -0.79 -0.86
CA ASN A 131 5.47 -1.03 -0.01
C ASN A 131 5.81 -2.52 0.10
N ARG A 132 5.00 -3.39 -0.49
CA ARG A 132 5.17 -4.85 -0.51
C ARG A 132 4.58 -5.40 -1.77
N ALA A 133 5.05 -6.59 -2.16
CA ALA A 133 4.40 -7.36 -3.20
C ALA A 133 2.91 -7.54 -2.91
N LEU A 134 2.09 -7.46 -3.95
CA LEU A 134 0.64 -7.52 -3.85
C LEU A 134 0.11 -8.92 -4.16
N CYS A 135 -1.02 -9.26 -3.58
CA CYS A 135 -1.75 -10.51 -3.84
C CYS A 135 -3.26 -10.27 -3.69
N THR A 136 -4.05 -11.25 -4.11
CA THR A 136 -5.52 -11.17 -4.00
C THR A 136 -6.07 -11.62 -2.64
N GLY A 137 -5.20 -11.95 -1.69
CA GLY A 137 -5.63 -12.48 -0.40
C GLY A 137 -6.46 -13.75 -0.55
N PHE A 138 -7.62 -13.80 0.10
CA PHE A 138 -8.55 -14.94 0.05
C PHE A 138 -9.57 -14.86 -1.11
N PHE A 139 -9.44 -13.88 -2.01
CA PHE A 139 -10.47 -13.65 -3.02
C PHE A 139 -10.59 -14.76 -4.05
N LYS A 140 -9.46 -15.29 -4.54
CA LYS A 140 -9.44 -16.35 -5.56
C LYS A 140 -9.42 -17.74 -4.95
N ASP A 141 -8.53 -17.92 -3.96
CA ASP A 141 -8.24 -19.21 -3.37
C ASP A 141 -7.78 -19.07 -1.91
N PHE A 142 -7.59 -20.20 -1.21
CA PHE A 142 -6.89 -20.20 0.06
C PHE A 142 -5.42 -19.80 -0.14
N PRO A 143 -4.93 -18.79 0.61
CA PRO A 143 -3.53 -18.38 0.54
C PRO A 143 -2.58 -19.55 0.86
N ASN A 144 -1.58 -19.71 0.01
CA ASN A 144 -0.51 -20.69 0.16
C ASN A 144 0.84 -19.98 0.39
N SER A 145 1.93 -20.73 0.30
CA SER A 145 3.27 -20.18 0.50
C SER A 145 3.63 -18.99 -0.40
N GLN A 146 3.03 -18.88 -1.59
CA GLN A 146 3.27 -17.76 -2.52
C GLN A 146 2.71 -16.42 -2.03
N TYR A 147 1.82 -16.44 -1.02
CA TYR A 147 1.25 -15.24 -0.40
C TYR A 147 2.09 -14.71 0.76
N GLN A 148 3.18 -15.40 1.11
CA GLN A 148 4.10 -15.02 2.17
C GLN A 148 5.33 -14.30 1.62
N LEU A 149 5.92 -13.44 2.44
CA LEU A 149 7.19 -12.77 2.17
C LEU A 149 8.26 -13.44 3.04
N TYR A 150 8.88 -14.50 2.51
CA TYR A 150 9.81 -15.30 3.32
C TYR A 150 11.11 -14.56 3.66
N ASN A 151 11.59 -13.67 2.81
CA ASN A 151 12.96 -13.19 2.92
C ASN A 151 13.20 -11.79 2.34
N GLN A 152 12.15 -11.12 1.91
CA GLN A 152 12.32 -9.86 1.22
C GLN A 152 11.45 -8.81 1.91
N ARG A 153 12.12 -7.82 2.45
CA ARG A 153 11.53 -6.50 2.52
C ARG A 153 11.58 -5.94 1.09
N ASP A 154 10.67 -6.42 0.24
CA ASP A 154 10.38 -5.77 -1.03
C ASP A 154 9.60 -4.48 -0.73
N GLU A 155 10.26 -3.59 -0.01
CA GLU A 155 9.78 -2.24 0.27
C GLU A 155 10.37 -1.30 -0.78
N HIS A 156 10.10 -1.58 -2.06
CA HIS A 156 10.51 -0.71 -3.13
C HIS A 156 9.28 -0.16 -3.84
N PRO A 157 8.73 0.97 -3.36
CA PRO A 157 7.77 1.71 -4.17
C PRO A 157 8.44 2.07 -5.49
N THR A 158 7.70 2.03 -6.58
CA THR A 158 8.24 2.40 -7.91
C THR A 158 8.47 3.90 -8.02
N GLN A 159 7.95 4.69 -7.07
CA GLN A 159 8.13 6.14 -6.98
C GLN A 159 8.34 6.58 -5.53
N ASP A 160 9.22 7.57 -5.35
CA ASP A 160 9.44 8.23 -4.08
C ASP A 160 8.52 9.43 -3.90
N PHE A 161 7.95 9.56 -2.71
CA PHE A 161 7.21 10.76 -2.33
C PHE A 161 8.18 11.89 -2.02
N CYS A 162 8.38 12.82 -2.96
CA CYS A 162 9.38 13.86 -2.83
C CYS A 162 8.88 15.13 -2.14
N ALA A 163 7.60 15.52 -2.30
CA ALA A 163 7.10 16.75 -1.74
C ALA A 163 5.57 16.82 -1.68
N ARG A 164 5.06 17.78 -0.89
CA ARG A 164 3.67 18.21 -0.88
C ARG A 164 3.59 19.66 -1.35
N VAL A 165 2.69 19.95 -2.29
CA VAL A 165 2.41 21.33 -2.71
C VAL A 165 1.61 22.02 -1.61
N LEU A 166 2.09 23.17 -1.13
CA LEU A 166 1.45 24.02 -0.14
C LEU A 166 0.65 25.13 -0.80
N HIS A 167 1.22 25.76 -1.83
CA HIS A 167 0.62 26.86 -2.56
C HIS A 167 1.15 26.90 -4.00
N TYR A 168 0.37 27.43 -4.93
CA TYR A 168 0.79 27.69 -6.31
C TYR A 168 0.48 29.12 -6.70
N ASP A 169 1.52 29.86 -7.11
CA ASP A 169 1.39 31.21 -7.66
C ASP A 169 1.33 31.16 -9.19
N ALA A 170 0.13 31.30 -9.73
CA ALA A 170 -0.09 31.22 -11.17
C ALA A 170 0.56 32.39 -11.94
N SER A 171 0.79 33.55 -11.30
CA SER A 171 1.41 34.71 -11.94
C SER A 171 2.91 34.52 -12.18
N LYS A 172 3.57 33.81 -11.27
CA LYS A 172 4.99 33.47 -11.35
C LYS A 172 5.22 32.08 -11.93
N GLN A 173 4.18 31.24 -12.00
CA GLN A 173 4.26 29.82 -12.32
C GLN A 173 5.20 29.05 -11.36
N GLU A 174 5.12 29.40 -10.09
CA GLU A 174 5.94 28.82 -9.02
C GLU A 174 5.05 28.07 -8.00
N ALA A 175 5.54 26.95 -7.53
CA ALA A 175 4.90 26.19 -6.47
C ALA A 175 5.75 26.22 -5.19
N MET A 176 5.14 26.65 -4.07
CA MET A 176 5.68 26.43 -2.74
C MET A 176 5.44 24.98 -2.35
N ILE A 177 6.50 24.28 -1.98
CA ILE A 177 6.43 22.88 -1.62
C ILE A 177 7.03 22.60 -0.24
N GLU A 178 6.49 21.61 0.45
CA GLU A 178 7.10 21.01 1.62
C GLU A 178 7.88 19.78 1.19
N GLN A 179 9.20 19.89 1.12
CA GLN A 179 10.07 18.78 0.73
C GLN A 179 10.03 17.64 1.76
N ARG A 180 9.91 16.42 1.29
CA ARG A 180 9.88 15.20 2.11
C ARG A 180 11.02 14.24 1.77
N ASN A 181 11.48 14.28 0.53
CA ASN A 181 12.59 13.49 0.06
C ASN A 181 13.46 14.30 -0.90
N TYR A 182 14.66 13.85 -1.18
CA TYR A 182 15.60 14.57 -2.02
C TYR A 182 15.18 14.52 -3.50
N PHE A 183 15.25 15.66 -4.17
CA PHE A 183 15.22 15.79 -5.62
C PHE A 183 16.00 17.05 -6.03
N LYS A 184 16.36 17.17 -7.30
CA LYS A 184 17.22 18.22 -7.82
C LYS A 184 16.71 18.77 -9.15
N VAL A 185 17.29 19.88 -9.56
CA VAL A 185 17.10 20.44 -10.92
C VAL A 185 17.47 19.39 -11.97
N GLY A 186 16.60 19.23 -12.96
CA GLY A 186 16.71 18.23 -14.01
C GLY A 186 15.92 16.96 -13.77
N ASP A 187 15.51 16.65 -12.53
CA ASP A 187 14.66 15.50 -12.25
C ASP A 187 13.27 15.70 -12.82
N THR A 188 12.62 14.59 -13.20
CA THR A 188 11.21 14.60 -13.60
C THR A 188 10.37 14.16 -12.41
N ILE A 189 9.44 14.99 -11.99
CA ILE A 189 8.51 14.71 -10.91
C ILE A 189 7.08 14.62 -11.43
N GLU A 190 6.28 13.79 -10.79
CA GLU A 190 4.88 13.61 -11.10
C GLU A 190 4.01 14.34 -10.06
N PHE A 191 3.20 15.27 -10.52
CA PHE A 191 2.15 15.88 -9.70
C PHE A 191 0.88 15.08 -9.85
N PHE A 192 0.29 14.69 -8.74
CA PHE A 192 -1.02 14.05 -8.75
C PHE A 192 -1.99 14.77 -7.84
N SER A 193 -3.25 14.72 -8.21
CA SER A 193 -4.35 15.23 -7.40
C SER A 193 -5.59 14.34 -7.57
N PRO A 194 -6.53 14.33 -6.61
CA PRO A 194 -7.71 13.47 -6.71
C PRO A 194 -8.65 13.84 -7.86
N HIS A 195 -8.58 15.07 -8.39
CA HIS A 195 -9.54 15.59 -9.36
C HIS A 195 -8.99 15.79 -10.77
N HIS A 196 -7.70 15.60 -10.98
CA HIS A 196 -7.05 15.85 -12.27
C HIS A 196 -6.18 14.66 -12.67
N GLU A 197 -5.85 14.61 -13.96
CA GLU A 197 -4.85 13.69 -14.47
C GLU A 197 -3.47 14.04 -13.88
N ASN A 198 -2.63 13.02 -13.74
CA ASN A 198 -1.28 13.22 -13.26
C ASN A 198 -0.44 13.99 -14.28
N ILE A 199 0.41 14.90 -13.82
CA ILE A 199 1.21 15.78 -14.67
C ILE A 199 2.69 15.50 -14.39
N LEU A 200 3.46 15.19 -15.44
CA LEU A 200 4.90 15.07 -15.37
C LEU A 200 5.55 16.42 -15.67
N ILE A 201 6.42 16.88 -14.77
CA ILE A 201 7.13 18.15 -14.90
C ILE A 201 8.62 17.91 -14.65
N GLN A 202 9.46 18.46 -15.53
CA GLN A 202 10.89 18.54 -15.29
C GLN A 202 11.18 19.73 -14.37
N VAL A 203 11.89 19.49 -13.28
CA VAL A 203 12.32 20.54 -12.33
C VAL A 203 13.33 21.45 -13.01
N LYS A 204 12.98 22.73 -13.19
CA LYS A 204 13.85 23.71 -13.84
C LYS A 204 14.70 24.47 -12.84
N GLU A 205 14.10 24.89 -11.75
CA GLU A 205 14.72 25.72 -10.73
C GLU A 205 14.16 25.35 -9.36
N ILE A 206 14.98 25.53 -8.33
CA ILE A 206 14.61 25.31 -6.93
C ILE A 206 15.15 26.48 -6.13
N TYR A 207 14.29 27.12 -5.34
CA TYR A 207 14.65 28.20 -4.43
C TYR A 207 14.42 27.74 -2.99
N ASN A 208 15.28 28.18 -2.07
CA ASN A 208 15.04 28.03 -0.64
C ASN A 208 14.29 29.27 -0.15
N GLU A 209 13.45 29.11 0.89
CA GLU A 209 12.99 30.24 1.68
C GLU A 209 14.21 30.76 2.50
N ASP A 210 14.67 31.99 2.23
CA ASP A 210 15.62 32.73 3.06
C ASP A 210 14.87 33.51 4.16
#